data_c0a8f1dabb999d63793fcdca84a2bce1
#
_entry.id   c0a8f1dabb999d63793fcdca84a2bce1
#
_cell.length_a   1.000
_cell.length_b   1.000
_cell.length_c   1.000
_cell.angle_alpha   90.00
_cell.angle_beta   90.00
_cell.angle_gamma   90.00
#
_symmetry.space_group_name_H-M   'P 1'
#
loop_
_entity.id
_entity.type
_entity.pdbx_description
1 polymer ?
#
loop_
_entity_poly.entity_id
_entity_poly.type
_entity_poly.pdbx_seq_one_letter_code
_entity_poly.pdbx_strand_id
1 'polypeptide(L)'
;AFTVTPTDHPTSAEDRAALLANPGFGKVFTDHMALATWSTDAGWHDAQVRAYGPLSLMPAAAVLHYAQEVFEGLKAYRHADGSIWSFRPEANAQRMQRSCRRLALPELPVDDFVGSLRALVEVDRAWVPESGGGETSLYLRPFMFASEAFLGVRPAAVVTYAVIASPAGASFRGGPKPGNLGALTDHTTSRGGGTGPPTGGGQH
;
A
#
# COMPACT_ATOMS: atom_id res chain seq x y z
N ALA A 1 -5.59 -15.94 6.84
CA ALA A 1 -4.34 -15.49 7.49
C ALA A 1 -3.20 -15.55 6.48
N PHE A 2 -2.26 -14.63 6.56
CA PHE A 2 -1.08 -14.57 5.67
C PHE A 2 0.00 -15.54 6.16
N THR A 3 0.50 -16.39 5.26
CA THR A 3 1.68 -17.24 5.52
C THR A 3 2.94 -16.40 5.40
N VAL A 4 3.80 -16.42 6.42
CA VAL A 4 5.04 -15.62 6.42
C VAL A 4 6.23 -16.49 6.05
N THR A 5 6.95 -16.08 4.99
CA THR A 5 8.22 -16.67 4.56
C THR A 5 9.29 -15.59 4.59
N PRO A 6 10.08 -15.52 5.67
CA PRO A 6 11.15 -14.51 5.78
C PRO A 6 12.17 -14.66 4.67
N THR A 7 12.79 -13.52 4.30
CA THR A 7 13.92 -13.52 3.34
C THR A 7 15.17 -14.16 3.96
N ASP A 8 15.93 -14.90 3.15
CA ASP A 8 17.24 -15.44 3.54
C ASP A 8 18.34 -14.36 3.54
N HIS A 9 18.07 -13.19 2.98
CA HIS A 9 19.00 -12.08 2.85
C HIS A 9 18.43 -10.77 3.39
N PRO A 10 18.14 -10.68 4.70
CA PRO A 10 17.63 -9.45 5.29
C PRO A 10 18.71 -8.37 5.29
N THR A 11 18.30 -7.11 5.15
CA THR A 11 19.19 -5.96 5.31
C THR A 11 19.87 -6.02 6.68
N SER A 12 21.21 -5.85 6.71
CA SER A 12 21.96 -5.88 7.95
C SER A 12 21.48 -4.81 8.93
N ALA A 13 21.72 -5.01 10.23
CA ALA A 13 21.34 -4.02 11.24
C ALA A 13 22.07 -2.68 11.02
N GLU A 14 23.33 -2.71 10.55
CA GLU A 14 24.13 -1.53 10.26
C GLU A 14 23.58 -0.77 9.05
N ASP A 15 23.35 -1.46 7.93
CA ASP A 15 22.79 -0.84 6.70
C ASP A 15 21.40 -0.27 6.97
N ARG A 16 20.55 -1.02 7.69
CA ARG A 16 19.22 -0.54 8.07
C ARG A 16 19.29 0.70 8.94
N ALA A 17 20.19 0.75 9.93
CA ALA A 17 20.37 1.93 10.75
C ALA A 17 20.83 3.15 9.93
N ALA A 18 21.74 2.96 8.97
CA ALA A 18 22.17 4.00 8.04
C ALA A 18 21.00 4.51 7.17
N LEU A 19 20.17 3.63 6.66
CA LEU A 19 18.98 3.98 5.86
C LEU A 19 17.93 4.72 6.71
N LEU A 20 17.70 4.27 7.94
CA LEU A 20 16.74 4.89 8.87
C LEU A 20 17.19 6.25 9.40
N ALA A 21 18.47 6.57 9.36
CA ALA A 21 18.99 7.87 9.78
C ALA A 21 18.47 9.02 8.89
N ASN A 22 18.22 8.78 7.61
CA ASN A 22 17.63 9.76 6.68
C ASN A 22 16.85 9.06 5.56
N PRO A 23 15.71 8.45 5.86
CA PRO A 23 15.02 7.58 4.91
C PRO A 23 14.37 8.35 3.74
N GLY A 24 14.15 9.67 3.89
CA GLY A 24 13.37 10.43 2.93
C GLY A 24 11.91 9.97 2.91
N PHE A 25 11.33 9.89 1.71
CA PHE A 25 9.99 9.32 1.50
C PHE A 25 9.96 8.50 0.21
N GLY A 26 9.51 7.23 0.31
CA GLY A 26 9.21 6.37 -0.85
C GLY A 26 10.43 5.93 -1.67
N LYS A 27 11.65 6.00 -1.15
CA LYS A 27 12.88 5.57 -1.84
C LYS A 27 13.54 4.34 -1.21
N VAL A 28 13.30 4.12 0.06
CA VAL A 28 13.78 2.96 0.81
C VAL A 28 12.58 2.07 1.10
N PHE A 29 12.71 0.78 0.86
CA PHE A 29 11.66 -0.20 1.13
C PHE A 29 12.17 -1.21 2.15
N THR A 30 11.24 -1.82 2.89
CA THR A 30 11.55 -2.87 3.85
C THR A 30 11.89 -4.19 3.15
N ASP A 31 12.34 -5.18 3.92
CA ASP A 31 12.81 -6.46 3.37
C ASP A 31 11.68 -7.34 2.81
N HIS A 32 10.43 -7.07 3.18
CA HIS A 32 9.31 -7.92 2.81
C HIS A 32 8.15 -7.15 2.17
N MET A 33 7.23 -7.88 1.56
CA MET A 33 5.93 -7.40 1.06
C MET A 33 4.84 -8.44 1.31
N ALA A 34 3.61 -7.97 1.53
CA ALA A 34 2.45 -8.86 1.59
C ALA A 34 1.79 -8.95 0.22
N LEU A 35 1.27 -10.13 -0.12
CA LEU A 35 0.60 -10.41 -1.38
C LEU A 35 -0.62 -11.31 -1.14
N ALA A 36 -1.66 -11.12 -1.94
CA ALA A 36 -2.75 -12.08 -2.11
C ALA A 36 -3.28 -11.99 -3.54
N THR A 37 -3.80 -13.09 -4.03
CA THR A 37 -4.44 -13.17 -5.35
C THR A 37 -5.94 -13.37 -5.17
N TRP A 38 -6.72 -12.75 -6.04
CA TRP A 38 -8.12 -13.06 -6.20
C TRP A 38 -8.39 -13.58 -7.60
N SER A 39 -9.24 -14.60 -7.69
CA SER A 39 -9.77 -15.06 -8.97
C SER A 39 -11.27 -15.33 -8.87
N THR A 40 -11.96 -15.27 -10.00
CA THR A 40 -13.42 -15.55 -10.06
C THR A 40 -13.76 -16.94 -9.56
N ASP A 41 -12.85 -17.91 -9.71
CA ASP A 41 -13.10 -19.31 -9.39
C ASP A 41 -12.80 -19.64 -7.92
N ALA A 42 -11.76 -19.01 -7.33
CA ALA A 42 -11.27 -19.35 -6.00
C ALA A 42 -11.52 -18.24 -4.94
N GLY A 43 -11.92 -17.03 -5.36
CA GLY A 43 -11.95 -15.89 -4.45
C GLY A 43 -10.54 -15.47 -4.04
N TRP A 44 -10.37 -14.97 -2.81
CA TRP A 44 -9.06 -14.60 -2.27
C TRP A 44 -8.26 -15.83 -1.85
N HIS A 45 -7.04 -15.97 -2.36
CA HIS A 45 -6.12 -17.09 -2.10
C HIS A 45 -4.66 -16.63 -2.14
N ASP A 46 -3.71 -17.54 -1.87
CA ASP A 46 -2.26 -17.31 -1.88
C ASP A 46 -1.81 -16.12 -1.02
N ALA A 47 -2.49 -15.92 0.10
CA ALA A 47 -2.16 -14.85 1.04
C ALA A 47 -0.82 -15.14 1.74
N GLN A 48 0.20 -14.32 1.44
CA GLN A 48 1.56 -14.52 1.92
C GLN A 48 2.30 -13.20 2.20
N VAL A 49 3.27 -13.25 3.09
CA VAL A 49 4.33 -12.25 3.24
C VAL A 49 5.63 -12.90 2.82
N ARG A 50 6.34 -12.29 1.89
CA ARG A 50 7.58 -12.80 1.32
C ARG A 50 8.60 -11.68 1.11
N ALA A 51 9.81 -12.03 0.69
CA ALA A 51 10.84 -11.07 0.33
C ALA A 51 10.32 -10.01 -0.66
N TYR A 52 10.65 -8.74 -0.41
CA TYR A 52 10.38 -7.63 -1.33
C TYR A 52 11.13 -7.86 -2.65
N GLY A 53 10.45 -7.67 -3.76
CA GLY A 53 11.03 -7.87 -5.07
C GLY A 53 10.06 -7.60 -6.21
N PRO A 54 10.48 -7.82 -7.46
CA PRO A 54 9.68 -7.56 -8.64
C PRO A 54 8.35 -8.34 -8.65
N LEU A 55 7.30 -7.71 -9.18
CA LEU A 55 6.06 -8.37 -9.59
C LEU A 55 6.16 -8.68 -11.08
N SER A 56 6.02 -9.96 -11.44
CA SER A 56 6.04 -10.39 -12.84
C SER A 56 4.65 -10.25 -13.42
N LEU A 57 4.51 -9.46 -14.49
CA LEU A 57 3.26 -9.27 -15.22
C LEU A 57 3.43 -9.60 -16.69
N MET A 58 2.43 -10.23 -17.27
CA MET A 58 2.36 -10.37 -18.74
C MET A 58 2.15 -8.99 -19.36
N PRO A 59 2.71 -8.72 -20.57
CA PRO A 59 2.51 -7.43 -21.25
C PRO A 59 1.05 -7.05 -21.50
N ALA A 60 0.17 -8.03 -21.59
CA ALA A 60 -1.28 -7.83 -21.75
C ALA A 60 -2.03 -7.69 -20.39
N ALA A 61 -1.34 -7.55 -19.27
CA ALA A 61 -2.00 -7.35 -17.98
C ALA A 61 -2.90 -6.11 -18.02
N ALA A 62 -4.15 -6.26 -17.63
CA ALA A 62 -5.18 -5.23 -17.80
C ALA A 62 -4.82 -3.90 -17.14
N VAL A 63 -4.12 -3.91 -16.02
CA VAL A 63 -3.66 -2.69 -15.35
C VAL A 63 -2.78 -1.81 -16.26
N LEU A 64 -1.95 -2.41 -17.13
CA LEU A 64 -1.05 -1.68 -18.02
C LEU A 64 -1.78 -0.94 -19.15
N HIS A 65 -3.01 -1.32 -19.45
CA HIS A 65 -3.80 -0.79 -20.57
C HIS A 65 -4.97 0.08 -20.09
N TYR A 66 -5.56 -0.26 -18.94
CA TYR A 66 -6.81 0.35 -18.48
C TYR A 66 -6.67 1.02 -17.12
N ALA A 67 -5.48 1.00 -16.49
CA ALA A 67 -5.22 1.57 -15.17
C ALA A 67 -6.28 1.13 -14.11
N GLN A 68 -6.73 -0.14 -14.18
CA GLN A 68 -7.68 -0.69 -13.22
C GLN A 68 -6.92 -1.06 -11.95
N GLU A 69 -6.73 -0.05 -11.09
CA GLU A 69 -5.99 -0.16 -9.84
C GLU A 69 -6.53 0.77 -8.77
N VAL A 70 -6.31 0.42 -7.51
CA VAL A 70 -6.61 1.24 -6.33
C VAL A 70 -5.46 1.13 -5.33
N PHE A 71 -5.27 2.17 -4.52
CA PHE A 71 -4.29 2.11 -3.44
C PHE A 71 -4.79 2.83 -2.18
N GLU A 72 -4.13 2.53 -1.08
CA GLU A 72 -4.27 3.18 0.21
C GLU A 72 -2.92 3.65 0.73
N GLY A 73 -2.95 4.53 1.72
CA GLY A 73 -1.77 4.96 2.44
C GLY A 73 -2.08 5.15 3.91
N LEU A 74 -1.29 4.53 4.77
CA LEU A 74 -1.38 4.68 6.20
C LEU A 74 0.01 4.53 6.83
N LYS A 75 0.12 4.80 8.12
CA LYS A 75 1.41 4.82 8.82
C LYS A 75 1.36 3.92 10.05
N ALA A 76 2.49 3.28 10.34
CA ALA A 76 2.74 2.62 11.61
C ALA A 76 3.79 3.40 12.40
N TYR A 77 3.54 3.57 13.69
CA TYR A 77 4.36 4.35 14.60
C TYR A 77 4.85 3.49 15.74
N ARG A 78 6.13 3.59 16.07
CA ARG A 78 6.69 3.00 17.28
C ARG A 78 6.51 3.95 18.45
N HIS A 79 5.95 3.46 19.53
CA HIS A 79 5.83 4.17 20.80
C HIS A 79 7.05 3.94 21.69
N ALA A 80 7.19 4.76 22.72
CA ALA A 80 8.33 4.70 23.66
C ALA A 80 8.42 3.36 24.42
N ASP A 81 7.31 2.65 24.59
CA ASP A 81 7.25 1.30 25.19
C ASP A 81 7.60 0.17 24.19
N GLY A 82 7.97 0.53 22.94
CA GLY A 82 8.29 -0.41 21.86
C GLY A 82 7.07 -1.00 21.13
N SER A 83 5.86 -0.67 21.56
CA SER A 83 4.64 -1.07 20.82
C SER A 83 4.53 -0.33 19.48
N ILE A 84 3.89 -0.96 18.50
CA ILE A 84 3.68 -0.38 17.17
C ILE A 84 2.18 -0.25 16.92
N TRP A 85 1.77 0.94 16.54
CA TRP A 85 0.37 1.29 16.35
C TRP A 85 0.13 1.93 14.99
N SER A 86 -1.05 1.70 14.44
CA SER A 86 -1.57 2.39 13.26
C SER A 86 -2.92 3.04 13.58
N PHE A 87 -3.18 4.19 12.99
CA PHE A 87 -4.42 4.93 13.27
C PHE A 87 -5.55 4.45 12.37
N ARG A 88 -6.57 3.80 12.96
CA ARG A 88 -7.82 3.38 12.33
C ARG A 88 -7.64 2.65 10.99
N PRO A 89 -6.83 1.57 10.90
CA PRO A 89 -6.59 0.86 9.64
C PRO A 89 -7.86 0.29 9.01
N GLU A 90 -8.90 0.00 9.81
CA GLU A 90 -10.21 -0.45 9.32
C GLU A 90 -10.89 0.60 8.45
N ALA A 91 -10.71 1.89 8.76
CA ALA A 91 -11.25 2.99 7.95
C ALA A 91 -10.59 3.04 6.56
N ASN A 92 -9.28 2.75 6.48
CA ASN A 92 -8.56 2.60 5.21
C ASN A 92 -9.07 1.38 4.43
N ALA A 93 -9.25 0.23 5.10
CA ALA A 93 -9.82 -0.97 4.47
C ALA A 93 -11.19 -0.70 3.85
N GLN A 94 -12.10 -0.05 4.59
CA GLN A 94 -13.43 0.33 4.11
C GLN A 94 -13.36 1.33 2.94
N ARG A 95 -12.40 2.27 2.94
CA ARG A 95 -12.21 3.19 1.82
C ARG A 95 -11.71 2.45 0.59
N MET A 96 -10.75 1.53 0.74
CA MET A 96 -10.29 0.67 -0.35
C MET A 96 -11.44 -0.14 -0.94
N GLN A 97 -12.33 -0.71 -0.14
CA GLN A 97 -13.52 -1.42 -0.62
C GLN A 97 -14.43 -0.53 -1.46
N ARG A 98 -14.65 0.73 -1.04
CA ARG A 98 -15.42 1.70 -1.85
C ARG A 98 -14.75 2.00 -3.19
N SER A 99 -13.43 2.14 -3.21
CA SER A 99 -12.64 2.34 -4.43
C SER A 99 -12.71 1.11 -5.33
N CYS A 100 -12.61 -0.09 -4.76
CA CYS A 100 -12.74 -1.35 -5.50
C CYS A 100 -14.10 -1.46 -6.19
N ARG A 101 -15.20 -1.20 -5.46
CA ARG A 101 -16.54 -1.18 -6.06
C ARG A 101 -16.66 -0.23 -7.24
N ARG A 102 -16.05 0.96 -7.14
CA ARG A 102 -16.07 1.96 -8.20
C ARG A 102 -15.36 1.50 -9.47
N LEU A 103 -14.28 0.75 -9.33
CA LEU A 103 -13.44 0.27 -10.43
C LEU A 103 -13.69 -1.20 -10.81
N ALA A 104 -14.79 -1.78 -10.32
CA ALA A 104 -15.12 -3.19 -10.55
C ALA A 104 -13.97 -4.17 -10.19
N LEU A 105 -13.26 -3.86 -9.10
CA LEU A 105 -12.31 -4.75 -8.46
C LEU A 105 -12.97 -5.51 -7.30
N PRO A 106 -12.51 -6.71 -6.94
CA PRO A 106 -13.04 -7.45 -5.80
C PRO A 106 -12.74 -6.73 -4.48
N GLU A 107 -13.67 -6.79 -3.55
CA GLU A 107 -13.46 -6.26 -2.21
C GLU A 107 -12.62 -7.22 -1.37
N LEU A 108 -11.51 -6.73 -0.80
CA LEU A 108 -10.78 -7.48 0.21
C LEU A 108 -11.50 -7.33 1.57
N PRO A 109 -11.75 -8.40 2.32
CA PRO A 109 -12.31 -8.33 3.67
C PRO A 109 -11.46 -7.42 4.57
N VAL A 110 -12.12 -6.66 5.45
CA VAL A 110 -11.44 -5.74 6.39
C VAL A 110 -10.40 -6.47 7.24
N ASP A 111 -10.75 -7.64 7.74
CA ASP A 111 -9.86 -8.46 8.58
C ASP A 111 -8.62 -8.94 7.81
N ASP A 112 -8.75 -9.25 6.52
CA ASP A 112 -7.62 -9.65 5.68
C ASP A 112 -6.72 -8.45 5.34
N PHE A 113 -7.32 -7.28 5.09
CA PHE A 113 -6.56 -6.05 4.94
C PHE A 113 -5.73 -5.74 6.20
N VAL A 114 -6.36 -5.69 7.37
CA VAL A 114 -5.66 -5.44 8.65
C VAL A 114 -4.66 -6.55 8.96
N GLY A 115 -5.02 -7.80 8.67
CA GLY A 115 -4.15 -8.96 8.84
C GLY A 115 -2.87 -8.89 8.00
N SER A 116 -2.96 -8.41 6.76
CA SER A 116 -1.79 -8.21 5.88
C SER A 116 -0.82 -7.16 6.42
N LEU A 117 -1.36 -6.05 6.93
CA LEU A 117 -0.55 -4.99 7.53
C LEU A 117 0.17 -5.49 8.79
N ARG A 118 -0.57 -6.21 9.65
CA ARG A 118 0.00 -6.76 10.89
C ARG A 118 1.12 -7.76 10.59
N ALA A 119 0.90 -8.69 9.67
CA ALA A 119 1.89 -9.70 9.31
C ALA A 119 3.16 -9.06 8.72
N LEU A 120 3.01 -8.05 7.84
CA LEU A 120 4.15 -7.34 7.26
C LEU A 120 4.91 -6.54 8.32
N VAL A 121 4.22 -5.76 9.16
CA VAL A 121 4.85 -4.94 10.21
C VAL A 121 5.55 -5.83 11.24
N GLU A 122 5.02 -7.01 11.55
CA GLU A 122 5.62 -7.92 12.51
C GLU A 122 6.96 -8.49 12.00
N VAL A 123 7.01 -8.94 10.74
CA VAL A 123 8.27 -9.48 10.16
C VAL A 123 9.31 -8.37 9.94
N ASP A 124 8.88 -7.17 9.57
CA ASP A 124 9.73 -6.00 9.32
C ASP A 124 9.78 -5.04 10.52
N ARG A 125 9.51 -5.54 11.72
CA ARG A 125 9.44 -4.72 12.95
C ARG A 125 10.64 -3.81 13.15
N ALA A 126 11.83 -4.27 12.78
CA ALA A 126 13.08 -3.52 12.91
C ALA A 126 13.17 -2.31 11.96
N TRP A 127 12.31 -2.26 10.93
CA TRP A 127 12.23 -1.15 9.98
C TRP A 127 11.33 0.00 10.45
N VAL A 128 10.54 -0.20 11.50
CA VAL A 128 9.73 0.89 12.07
C VAL A 128 10.64 1.82 12.83
N PRO A 129 10.78 3.10 12.42
CA PRO A 129 11.70 4.03 13.05
C PRO A 129 11.40 4.22 14.54
N GLU A 130 12.45 4.46 15.34
CA GLU A 130 12.30 4.76 16.75
C GLU A 130 11.52 6.07 16.98
N SER A 131 10.82 6.12 18.10
CA SER A 131 10.09 7.31 18.55
C SER A 131 11.08 8.41 18.96
N GLY A 132 11.47 9.23 18.01
CA GLY A 132 12.44 10.32 18.21
C GLY A 132 11.83 11.70 18.44
N GLY A 133 10.56 11.81 18.83
CA GLY A 133 9.86 13.10 18.99
C GLY A 133 9.55 13.81 17.68
N GLY A 134 9.77 13.15 16.53
CA GLY A 134 9.50 13.63 15.19
C GLY A 134 8.37 12.88 14.49
N GLU A 135 8.10 13.26 13.24
CA GLU A 135 7.07 12.64 12.39
C GLU A 135 7.56 11.35 11.70
N THR A 136 8.57 10.68 12.25
CA THR A 136 9.11 9.44 11.69
C THR A 136 8.08 8.31 11.83
N SER A 137 7.96 7.50 10.79
CA SER A 137 6.98 6.41 10.73
C SER A 137 7.38 5.38 9.70
N LEU A 138 6.76 4.22 9.74
CA LEU A 138 6.74 3.29 8.61
C LEU A 138 5.49 3.57 7.78
N TYR A 139 5.67 4.04 6.56
CA TYR A 139 4.58 4.23 5.61
C TYR A 139 4.21 2.89 4.98
N LEU A 140 2.94 2.55 5.01
CA LEU A 140 2.37 1.35 4.43
C LEU A 140 1.57 1.72 3.18
N ARG A 141 1.83 1.03 2.07
CA ARG A 141 1.15 1.22 0.79
C ARG A 141 0.43 -0.06 0.37
N PRO A 142 -0.80 -0.28 0.84
CA PRO A 142 -1.69 -1.27 0.25
C PRO A 142 -2.12 -0.82 -1.14
N PHE A 143 -2.12 -1.74 -2.11
CA PHE A 143 -2.63 -1.48 -3.46
C PHE A 143 -3.19 -2.76 -4.06
N MET A 144 -4.06 -2.60 -5.06
CA MET A 144 -4.70 -3.70 -5.74
C MET A 144 -4.86 -3.35 -7.21
N PHE A 145 -4.58 -4.30 -8.09
CA PHE A 145 -4.61 -4.07 -9.52
C PHE A 145 -5.04 -5.31 -10.30
N ALA A 146 -5.63 -5.07 -11.49
CA ALA A 146 -6.01 -6.12 -12.44
C ALA A 146 -4.76 -6.72 -13.09
N SER A 147 -4.40 -7.93 -12.65
CA SER A 147 -3.21 -8.66 -13.13
C SER A 147 -3.52 -9.65 -14.26
N GLU A 148 -4.80 -9.90 -14.58
CA GLU A 148 -5.20 -10.76 -15.70
C GLU A 148 -4.67 -10.23 -17.04
N ALA A 149 -4.15 -11.13 -17.86
CA ALA A 149 -3.63 -10.82 -19.19
C ALA A 149 -4.75 -10.94 -20.23
N PHE A 150 -5.34 -9.82 -20.62
CA PHE A 150 -6.32 -9.75 -21.73
C PHE A 150 -6.42 -8.33 -22.29
N LEU A 151 -6.85 -8.23 -23.53
CA LEU A 151 -7.17 -6.97 -24.21
C LEU A 151 -8.68 -6.90 -24.46
N GLY A 152 -9.38 -6.22 -23.59
CA GLY A 152 -10.84 -6.09 -23.67
C GLY A 152 -11.37 -5.21 -22.54
N VAL A 153 -12.59 -4.68 -22.71
CA VAL A 153 -13.23 -3.80 -21.73
C VAL A 153 -14.23 -4.60 -20.90
N ARG A 154 -13.78 -5.18 -19.83
CA ARG A 154 -14.57 -5.88 -18.81
C ARG A 154 -13.84 -5.90 -17.48
N PRO A 155 -14.51 -6.19 -16.36
CA PRO A 155 -13.82 -6.47 -15.09
C PRO A 155 -12.82 -7.62 -15.24
N ALA A 156 -11.66 -7.50 -14.58
CA ALA A 156 -10.64 -8.54 -14.57
C ALA A 156 -11.10 -9.75 -13.74
N ALA A 157 -10.80 -10.94 -14.22
CA ALA A 157 -11.05 -12.21 -13.52
C ALA A 157 -9.90 -12.62 -12.61
N VAL A 158 -8.73 -11.96 -12.69
CA VAL A 158 -7.59 -12.17 -11.80
C VAL A 158 -7.07 -10.82 -11.35
N VAL A 159 -6.92 -10.67 -10.03
CA VAL A 159 -6.51 -9.42 -9.38
C VAL A 159 -5.44 -9.72 -8.34
N THR A 160 -4.42 -8.88 -8.26
CA THR A 160 -3.37 -8.95 -7.25
C THR A 160 -3.56 -7.84 -6.22
N TYR A 161 -3.55 -8.21 -4.96
CA TYR A 161 -3.42 -7.31 -3.81
C TYR A 161 -2.00 -7.37 -3.30
N ALA A 162 -1.43 -6.21 -2.93
CA ALA A 162 -0.11 -6.13 -2.34
C ALA A 162 -0.02 -5.04 -1.27
N VAL A 163 0.90 -5.22 -0.32
CA VAL A 163 1.34 -4.16 0.60
C VAL A 163 2.84 -4.07 0.57
N ILE A 164 3.36 -2.88 0.34
CA ILE A 164 4.77 -2.56 0.50
C ILE A 164 4.94 -1.55 1.62
N ALA A 165 6.12 -1.50 2.22
CA ALA A 165 6.42 -0.61 3.33
C ALA A 165 7.70 0.18 3.09
N SER A 166 7.69 1.44 3.54
CA SER A 166 8.80 2.38 3.36
C SER A 166 8.98 3.22 4.61
N PRO A 167 10.14 3.22 5.27
CA PRO A 167 10.39 4.16 6.36
C PRO A 167 10.33 5.59 5.83
N ALA A 168 9.66 6.45 6.58
CA ALA A 168 9.46 7.85 6.24
C ALA A 168 10.02 8.75 7.34
N GLY A 169 10.83 9.72 6.94
CA GLY A 169 11.26 10.81 7.80
C GLY A 169 10.16 11.88 7.97
N ALA A 170 10.48 12.97 8.64
CA ALA A 170 9.57 14.10 8.74
C ALA A 170 9.23 14.65 7.36
N SER A 171 7.92 14.75 7.06
CA SER A 171 7.42 15.18 5.76
C SER A 171 7.81 16.62 5.42
N PHE A 172 8.09 17.43 6.44
CA PHE A 172 8.51 18.82 6.29
C PHE A 172 9.79 19.09 7.09
N ARG A 173 10.87 19.44 6.40
CA ARG A 173 12.06 19.99 7.07
C ARG A 173 11.67 21.33 7.71
N GLY A 174 11.62 21.36 9.06
CA GLY A 174 11.24 22.57 9.81
C GLY A 174 9.79 22.64 10.25
N GLY A 175 9.07 21.51 10.28
CA GLY A 175 7.68 21.39 10.78
C GLY A 175 6.61 21.68 9.71
N PRO A 176 5.33 21.49 10.06
CA PRO A 176 4.22 21.74 9.14
C PRO A 176 4.20 23.19 8.69
N LYS A 177 4.22 23.41 7.38
CA LYS A 177 4.05 24.75 6.80
C LYS A 177 2.69 24.84 6.14
N PRO A 178 1.96 25.97 6.30
CA PRO A 178 0.72 26.18 5.56
C PRO A 178 0.98 26.05 4.06
N GLY A 179 0.22 25.19 3.39
CA GLY A 179 0.23 25.05 1.94
C GLY A 179 -0.95 25.78 1.33
N ASN A 180 -0.77 26.35 0.15
CA ASN A 180 -1.88 26.90 -0.63
C ASN A 180 -2.58 25.75 -1.35
N LEU A 181 -3.85 25.53 -1.06
CA LEU A 181 -4.74 24.68 -1.85
C LEU A 181 -5.32 25.52 -3.00
N GLY A 182 -4.87 25.28 -4.22
CA GLY A 182 -5.51 25.80 -5.41
C GLY A 182 -6.70 24.90 -5.80
N ALA A 183 -7.92 25.45 -5.74
CA ALA A 183 -9.07 24.80 -6.36
C ALA A 183 -9.08 25.15 -7.85
N LEU A 184 -8.84 24.18 -8.73
CA LEU A 184 -9.02 24.33 -10.18
C LEU A 184 -10.52 24.15 -10.47
N THR A 185 -11.23 25.24 -10.67
CA THR A 185 -12.67 25.23 -10.97
C THR A 185 -12.98 24.88 -12.43
N ASP A 186 -11.96 24.95 -13.33
CA ASP A 186 -12.15 24.78 -14.76
C ASP A 186 -11.86 23.36 -15.28
N HIS A 187 -11.46 22.45 -14.39
CA HIS A 187 -11.20 21.04 -14.71
C HIS A 187 -12.17 20.14 -13.96
N THR A 188 -13.29 19.86 -14.59
CA THR A 188 -14.10 18.71 -14.20
C THR A 188 -13.49 17.48 -14.83
N THR A 189 -12.93 16.59 -14.01
CA THR A 189 -12.29 15.33 -14.46
C THR A 189 -13.26 14.34 -15.08
N SER A 190 -14.56 14.58 -15.05
CA SER A 190 -15.61 13.92 -15.84
C SER A 190 -16.96 14.57 -15.60
N ARG A 191 -17.89 14.41 -16.56
CA ARG A 191 -19.31 14.76 -16.40
C ARG A 191 -19.90 14.20 -15.12
N GLY A 192 -20.80 14.95 -14.49
CA GLY A 192 -21.45 14.73 -13.21
C GLY A 192 -21.39 13.31 -12.67
N GLY A 193 -20.54 13.07 -11.72
CA GLY A 193 -20.27 11.77 -11.18
C GLY A 193 -18.80 11.38 -11.22
N GLY A 194 -17.91 12.36 -11.26
CA GLY A 194 -16.44 12.18 -11.31
C GLY A 194 -15.85 10.88 -10.80
N THR A 195 -14.63 10.63 -11.07
CA THR A 195 -13.89 9.41 -10.71
C THR A 195 -13.78 9.22 -9.19
N GLY A 196 -14.84 9.16 -8.44
CA GLY A 196 -14.87 8.73 -7.05
C GLY A 196 -13.91 9.43 -6.06
N PRO A 197 -13.79 8.91 -4.84
CA PRO A 197 -12.89 9.48 -3.83
C PRO A 197 -11.42 9.41 -4.28
N PRO A 198 -10.56 10.34 -3.82
CA PRO A 198 -9.21 10.61 -4.33
C PRO A 198 -8.15 9.51 -4.15
N THR A 199 -8.56 8.28 -3.96
CA THR A 199 -7.68 7.10 -3.83
C THR A 199 -7.84 6.09 -4.97
N GLY A 200 -8.67 6.41 -5.97
CA GLY A 200 -8.72 5.63 -7.21
C GLY A 200 -7.57 6.00 -8.13
N GLY A 201 -7.02 5.02 -8.84
CA GLY A 201 -5.97 5.25 -9.83
C GLY A 201 -6.33 6.37 -10.80
N GLY A 202 -5.40 7.28 -11.06
CA GLY A 202 -5.59 8.40 -11.99
C GLY A 202 -5.97 9.73 -11.36
N GLN A 203 -5.95 9.86 -10.05
CA GLN A 203 -6.14 11.16 -9.39
C GLN A 203 -4.87 11.65 -8.70
N HIS A 204 -4.19 12.50 -9.36
CA HIS A 204 -3.23 13.46 -8.77
C HIS A 204 -3.43 14.83 -9.39
#